data_01f9a5b0509b7786353f5df2f0a38454
#
_entry.id   01f9a5b0509b7786353f5df2f0a38454
#
_cell.length_a   1.000
_cell.length_b   1.000
_cell.length_c   1.000
_cell.angle_alpha   90.00
_cell.angle_beta   90.00
_cell.angle_gamma   90.00
#
_symmetry.space_group_name_H-M   'P 1'
#
loop_
_entity.id
_entity.type
_entity.pdbx_description
1 polymer ?
#
loop_
_entity_poly.entity_id
_entity_poly.type
_entity_poly.pdbx_seq_one_letter_code
_entity_poly.pdbx_strand_id
1 'polypeptide(L)'
;MKNKLQKSRWLLIFATIIISSCSKTDTEPQASIPSISTSAASLVKITTATVGGIVNSNGGATITEKGICYNTSSNPTIANNKIVDPSGNANSNITADLSKLNGSTTYYARAYATNSIGTAYGSEITFTTGNPIAIGELYGGGMIFYIDATGKHGLIVAASDQSTNAIWGCEGTDIPGTSEQGIGFGLSNTQAIVNGCKSNATAAAICYNLVLNGFDDWYLPTVEEIKAMNILFTTNAAGSIKLQKGAGYMSSNQDYRKVNGTIAPQNNVIMYVFKSAGDVLWPLTKSESSLVFTRAVRSF
;
A
#
# COMPACT_ATOMS: atom_id res chain seq x y z
N MET A 1 -108.00 -13.50 -71.09
CA MET A 1 -108.15 -12.58 -70.00
C MET A 1 -107.56 -13.13 -68.71
N LYS A 2 -106.86 -12.36 -68.00
CA LYS A 2 -106.20 -12.64 -66.73
C LYS A 2 -104.81 -13.32 -66.79
N ASN A 3 -103.81 -12.43 -66.86
CA ASN A 3 -102.42 -12.71 -66.62
C ASN A 3 -102.11 -13.16 -65.17
N LYS A 4 -101.39 -14.22 -65.00
CA LYS A 4 -100.74 -14.52 -63.73
C LYS A 4 -99.27 -14.25 -63.83
N LEU A 5 -98.77 -13.22 -63.13
CA LEU A 5 -97.37 -12.95 -62.96
C LEU A 5 -96.79 -13.99 -62.01
N GLN A 6 -95.77 -14.72 -62.47
CA GLN A 6 -94.98 -15.62 -61.66
C GLN A 6 -93.77 -14.82 -61.14
N LYS A 7 -93.67 -14.61 -59.81
CA LYS A 7 -92.53 -13.98 -59.15
C LYS A 7 -91.43 -15.05 -58.91
N SER A 8 -90.34 -14.90 -59.65
CA SER A 8 -89.13 -15.67 -59.40
C SER A 8 -88.40 -15.07 -58.17
N ARG A 9 -88.25 -15.90 -57.17
CA ARG A 9 -87.38 -15.55 -55.96
C ARG A 9 -85.99 -15.97 -56.27
N TRP A 10 -85.09 -15.02 -56.44
CA TRP A 10 -83.67 -15.26 -56.48
C TRP A 10 -83.16 -15.32 -55.01
N LEU A 11 -82.59 -16.47 -54.60
CA LEU A 11 -81.92 -16.67 -53.33
C LEU A 11 -80.45 -16.24 -53.48
N LEU A 12 -80.16 -15.09 -52.96
CA LEU A 12 -78.77 -14.62 -52.82
C LEU A 12 -78.11 -15.36 -51.66
N ILE A 13 -77.26 -16.33 -51.95
CA ILE A 13 -76.33 -16.92 -50.95
C ILE A 13 -75.19 -15.98 -50.74
N PHE A 14 -75.14 -15.28 -49.60
CA PHE A 14 -73.99 -14.56 -49.13
C PHE A 14 -72.98 -15.56 -48.56
N ALA A 15 -71.91 -15.86 -49.30
CA ALA A 15 -70.76 -16.59 -48.78
C ALA A 15 -69.92 -15.62 -47.92
N THR A 16 -70.02 -15.69 -46.59
CA THR A 16 -69.14 -14.96 -45.65
C THR A 16 -67.81 -15.64 -45.68
N ILE A 17 -66.85 -15.02 -46.34
CA ILE A 17 -65.42 -15.37 -46.25
C ILE A 17 -64.89 -14.88 -44.89
N ILE A 18 -64.75 -15.77 -43.93
CA ILE A 18 -64.04 -15.50 -42.65
C ILE A 18 -62.56 -15.48 -42.99
N ILE A 19 -61.99 -14.27 -43.14
CA ILE A 19 -60.54 -14.07 -43.18
C ILE A 19 -60.04 -14.25 -41.74
N SER A 20 -59.50 -15.42 -41.40
CA SER A 20 -58.79 -15.63 -40.15
C SER A 20 -57.44 -14.90 -40.26
N SER A 21 -57.42 -13.64 -39.84
CA SER A 21 -56.18 -12.88 -39.64
C SER A 21 -55.44 -13.46 -38.44
N CYS A 22 -54.47 -14.31 -38.70
CA CYS A 22 -53.48 -14.73 -37.68
C CYS A 22 -52.55 -13.53 -37.45
N SER A 23 -52.91 -12.65 -36.52
CA SER A 23 -52.00 -11.64 -36.01
C SER A 23 -50.92 -12.38 -35.20
N LYS A 24 -49.72 -12.57 -35.77
CA LYS A 24 -48.53 -12.78 -34.95
C LYS A 24 -48.41 -11.56 -34.05
N THR A 25 -48.74 -11.70 -32.79
CA THR A 25 -48.26 -10.79 -31.76
C THR A 25 -46.76 -11.02 -31.62
N ASP A 26 -46.00 -10.30 -32.44
CA ASP A 26 -44.57 -10.10 -32.14
C ASP A 26 -44.55 -9.30 -30.85
N THR A 27 -44.58 -10.01 -29.70
CA THR A 27 -44.24 -9.41 -28.41
C THR A 27 -42.77 -9.03 -28.50
N GLU A 28 -42.52 -7.75 -28.69
CA GLU A 28 -41.14 -7.25 -28.50
C GLU A 28 -40.62 -7.77 -27.16
N PRO A 29 -39.35 -8.28 -27.12
CA PRO A 29 -38.77 -8.80 -25.87
C PRO A 29 -38.85 -7.70 -24.82
N GLN A 30 -39.56 -7.96 -23.73
CA GLN A 30 -39.69 -7.04 -22.62
C GLN A 30 -38.30 -6.74 -22.05
N ALA A 31 -37.95 -5.45 -21.93
CA ALA A 31 -36.70 -5.04 -21.35
C ALA A 31 -36.57 -5.56 -19.91
N SER A 32 -35.37 -5.97 -19.54
CA SER A 32 -34.98 -6.52 -18.23
C SER A 32 -33.78 -5.75 -17.65
N ILE A 33 -33.41 -6.05 -16.40
CA ILE A 33 -32.17 -5.54 -15.83
C ILE A 33 -30.98 -6.08 -16.63
N PRO A 34 -29.82 -5.39 -16.64
CA PRO A 34 -28.60 -5.86 -17.28
C PRO A 34 -28.13 -7.23 -16.78
N SER A 35 -27.29 -7.90 -17.56
CA SER A 35 -26.50 -9.05 -17.10
C SER A 35 -25.03 -8.65 -17.05
N ILE A 36 -24.38 -8.91 -15.93
CA ILE A 36 -23.02 -8.44 -15.65
C ILE A 36 -22.22 -9.49 -14.88
N SER A 37 -20.91 -9.57 -15.13
CA SER A 37 -19.96 -10.37 -14.37
C SER A 37 -18.85 -9.51 -13.77
N THR A 38 -18.37 -9.89 -12.59
CA THR A 38 -17.23 -9.26 -11.92
C THR A 38 -15.97 -10.07 -12.21
N SER A 39 -14.87 -9.40 -12.57
CA SER A 39 -13.55 -10.02 -12.73
C SER A 39 -12.79 -10.01 -11.40
N ALA A 40 -11.86 -10.94 -11.24
CA ALA A 40 -10.99 -10.96 -10.08
C ALA A 40 -10.19 -9.64 -9.94
N ALA A 41 -9.91 -9.26 -8.69
CA ALA A 41 -9.06 -8.11 -8.43
C ALA A 41 -7.62 -8.39 -8.90
N SER A 42 -6.97 -7.36 -9.41
CA SER A 42 -5.57 -7.38 -9.85
C SER A 42 -4.84 -6.16 -9.31
N LEU A 43 -3.50 -6.13 -9.44
CA LEU A 43 -2.64 -5.02 -8.98
C LEU A 43 -2.97 -4.57 -7.55
N VAL A 44 -3.32 -5.53 -6.68
CA VAL A 44 -3.63 -5.25 -5.28
C VAL A 44 -2.37 -4.82 -4.57
N LYS A 45 -2.37 -3.57 -4.06
CA LYS A 45 -1.30 -2.97 -3.28
C LYS A 45 -1.82 -2.61 -1.88
N ILE A 46 -1.06 -1.80 -1.15
CA ILE A 46 -1.40 -1.38 0.22
C ILE A 46 -2.66 -0.52 0.24
N THR A 47 -2.77 0.44 -0.69
CA THR A 47 -3.84 1.45 -0.71
C THR A 47 -4.59 1.50 -2.03
N THR A 48 -4.31 0.57 -2.95
CA THR A 48 -4.91 0.53 -4.29
C THR A 48 -5.19 -0.91 -4.72
N ALA A 49 -6.17 -1.06 -5.62
CA ALA A 49 -6.44 -2.31 -6.33
C ALA A 49 -7.14 -1.99 -7.65
N THR A 50 -6.99 -2.83 -8.66
CA THR A 50 -7.75 -2.74 -9.90
C THR A 50 -8.80 -3.84 -9.91
N VAL A 51 -10.07 -3.49 -10.15
CA VAL A 51 -11.18 -4.44 -10.26
C VAL A 51 -11.86 -4.22 -11.61
N GLY A 52 -12.23 -5.31 -12.26
CA GLY A 52 -12.89 -5.28 -13.56
C GLY A 52 -14.28 -5.94 -13.54
N GLY A 53 -14.96 -5.84 -14.69
CA GLY A 53 -16.21 -6.51 -14.95
C GLY A 53 -16.57 -6.45 -16.42
N ILE A 54 -17.60 -7.19 -16.81
CA ILE A 54 -18.11 -7.24 -18.19
C ILE A 54 -19.63 -7.13 -18.16
N VAL A 55 -20.16 -6.17 -18.91
CA VAL A 55 -21.60 -6.13 -19.20
C VAL A 55 -21.89 -7.13 -20.31
N ASN A 56 -22.50 -8.26 -19.96
CA ASN A 56 -22.81 -9.35 -20.89
C ASN A 56 -24.05 -9.03 -21.74
N SER A 57 -25.02 -8.29 -21.16
CA SER A 57 -26.24 -7.83 -21.86
C SER A 57 -26.76 -6.55 -21.21
N ASN A 58 -27.28 -5.64 -22.01
CA ASN A 58 -27.98 -4.45 -21.52
C ASN A 58 -29.45 -4.72 -21.13
N GLY A 59 -29.93 -5.96 -21.29
CA GLY A 59 -31.32 -6.32 -20.99
C GLY A 59 -32.35 -5.72 -21.94
N GLY A 60 -31.97 -5.27 -23.14
CA GLY A 60 -32.89 -4.60 -24.10
C GLY A 60 -33.14 -3.13 -23.81
N ALA A 61 -32.45 -2.52 -22.84
CA ALA A 61 -32.52 -1.09 -22.52
C ALA A 61 -31.11 -0.48 -22.37
N THR A 62 -30.98 0.79 -22.70
CA THR A 62 -29.69 1.49 -22.65
C THR A 62 -29.10 1.51 -21.22
N ILE A 63 -27.84 1.15 -21.08
CA ILE A 63 -27.09 1.31 -19.81
C ILE A 63 -26.93 2.80 -19.52
N THR A 64 -27.35 3.25 -18.36
CA THR A 64 -27.24 4.64 -17.90
C THR A 64 -26.02 4.87 -17.00
N GLU A 65 -25.59 3.86 -16.26
CA GLU A 65 -24.40 3.89 -15.41
C GLU A 65 -23.82 2.47 -15.26
N LYS A 66 -22.51 2.34 -15.22
CA LYS A 66 -21.82 1.10 -14.88
C LYS A 66 -20.52 1.41 -14.12
N GLY A 67 -20.01 0.43 -13.40
CA GLY A 67 -18.79 0.60 -12.62
C GLY A 67 -18.55 -0.52 -11.62
N ILE A 68 -17.76 -0.22 -10.60
CA ILE A 68 -17.45 -1.11 -9.49
C ILE A 68 -17.96 -0.48 -8.20
N CYS A 69 -18.72 -1.22 -7.39
CA CYS A 69 -19.01 -0.87 -6.00
C CYS A 69 -18.20 -1.76 -5.06
N TYR A 70 -17.77 -1.21 -3.92
CA TYR A 70 -16.93 -1.91 -2.97
C TYR A 70 -17.14 -1.44 -1.52
N ASN A 71 -16.87 -2.31 -0.55
CA ASN A 71 -16.97 -2.05 0.86
C ASN A 71 -16.11 -3.03 1.66
N THR A 72 -15.92 -2.80 2.95
CA THR A 72 -15.35 -3.75 3.92
C THR A 72 -16.37 -4.77 4.46
N SER A 73 -17.64 -4.60 4.13
CA SER A 73 -18.71 -5.57 4.40
C SER A 73 -19.15 -6.23 3.10
N SER A 74 -19.61 -7.48 3.19
CA SER A 74 -20.10 -8.27 2.06
C SER A 74 -21.33 -7.65 1.37
N ASN A 75 -21.56 -8.06 0.13
CA ASN A 75 -22.66 -7.63 -0.74
C ASN A 75 -22.72 -6.10 -0.96
N PRO A 76 -21.61 -5.45 -1.41
CA PRO A 76 -21.62 -4.03 -1.69
C PRO A 76 -22.63 -3.69 -2.80
N THR A 77 -23.26 -2.53 -2.67
CA THR A 77 -24.20 -1.96 -3.62
C THR A 77 -23.76 -0.56 -4.06
N ILE A 78 -24.46 0.03 -5.02
CA ILE A 78 -24.19 1.42 -5.47
C ILE A 78 -24.40 2.48 -4.37
N ALA A 79 -24.99 2.13 -3.23
CA ALA A 79 -25.11 2.99 -2.05
C ALA A 79 -23.80 3.03 -1.21
N ASN A 80 -22.87 2.09 -1.42
CA ASN A 80 -21.56 2.07 -0.79
C ASN A 80 -20.54 2.87 -1.62
N ASN A 81 -19.25 2.67 -1.38
CA ASN A 81 -18.20 3.25 -2.24
C ASN A 81 -18.35 2.73 -3.66
N LYS A 82 -18.26 3.61 -4.66
CA LYS A 82 -18.30 3.21 -6.06
C LYS A 82 -17.33 4.02 -6.92
N ILE A 83 -16.86 3.38 -7.97
CA ILE A 83 -16.14 4.02 -9.08
C ILE A 83 -17.01 3.83 -10.33
N VAL A 84 -17.41 4.92 -10.94
CA VAL A 84 -18.15 4.91 -12.20
C VAL A 84 -17.17 4.76 -13.35
N ASP A 85 -17.43 3.84 -14.27
CA ASP A 85 -16.61 3.66 -15.48
C ASP A 85 -16.92 4.80 -16.48
N PRO A 86 -15.91 5.59 -16.88
CA PRO A 86 -16.09 6.72 -17.80
C PRO A 86 -16.27 6.30 -19.26
N SER A 87 -16.12 5.02 -19.61
CA SER A 87 -16.17 4.54 -21.00
C SER A 87 -17.56 4.57 -21.64
N GLY A 88 -18.55 5.14 -20.94
CA GLY A 88 -19.89 5.35 -21.48
C GLY A 88 -20.81 4.13 -21.36
N ASN A 89 -21.93 4.18 -22.09
CA ASN A 89 -23.10 3.32 -21.87
C ASN A 89 -23.10 2.04 -22.73
N ALA A 90 -21.98 1.68 -23.33
CA ALA A 90 -21.86 0.50 -24.18
C ALA A 90 -21.74 -0.79 -23.37
N ASN A 91 -22.18 -1.91 -23.95
CA ASN A 91 -21.80 -3.25 -23.50
C ASN A 91 -20.30 -3.40 -23.68
N SER A 92 -19.51 -3.26 -22.62
CA SER A 92 -18.05 -3.27 -22.70
C SER A 92 -17.44 -3.67 -21.36
N ASN A 93 -16.16 -3.94 -21.40
CA ASN A 93 -15.37 -4.19 -20.19
C ASN A 93 -15.40 -2.96 -19.28
N ILE A 94 -15.48 -3.22 -17.99
CA ILE A 94 -15.32 -2.24 -16.91
C ILE A 94 -13.93 -2.42 -16.34
N THR A 95 -13.22 -1.32 -16.11
CA THR A 95 -11.97 -1.31 -15.35
C THR A 95 -12.00 -0.13 -14.40
N ALA A 96 -11.79 -0.39 -13.11
CA ALA A 96 -11.78 0.63 -12.08
C ALA A 96 -10.55 0.49 -11.19
N ASP A 97 -9.79 1.58 -11.04
CA ASP A 97 -8.68 1.68 -10.11
C ASP A 97 -9.19 2.23 -8.78
N LEU A 98 -9.27 1.36 -7.79
CA LEU A 98 -9.63 1.71 -6.43
C LEU A 98 -8.42 2.36 -5.76
N SER A 99 -8.65 3.43 -5.03
CA SER A 99 -7.60 4.18 -4.32
C SER A 99 -8.04 4.56 -2.91
N LYS A 100 -7.09 5.01 -2.08
CA LYS A 100 -7.32 5.37 -0.68
C LYS A 100 -7.92 4.22 0.14
N LEU A 101 -7.57 3.00 -0.20
CA LEU A 101 -7.91 1.82 0.58
C LEU A 101 -7.06 1.78 1.86
N ASN A 102 -7.58 1.18 2.91
CA ASN A 102 -6.81 0.88 4.11
C ASN A 102 -5.94 -0.36 3.86
N GLY A 103 -4.69 -0.35 4.34
CA GLY A 103 -3.81 -1.51 4.29
C GLY A 103 -4.29 -2.66 5.19
N SER A 104 -3.85 -3.88 4.91
CA SER A 104 -4.21 -5.11 5.64
C SER A 104 -5.72 -5.29 5.82
N THR A 105 -6.52 -4.81 4.88
CA THR A 105 -7.97 -4.77 4.97
C THR A 105 -8.59 -5.60 3.86
N THR A 106 -9.54 -6.46 4.24
CA THR A 106 -10.34 -7.22 3.26
C THR A 106 -11.48 -6.36 2.74
N TYR A 107 -11.58 -6.29 1.42
CA TYR A 107 -12.63 -5.61 0.68
C TYR A 107 -13.43 -6.62 -0.12
N TYR A 108 -14.71 -6.33 -0.26
CA TYR A 108 -15.67 -6.99 -1.11
C TYR A 108 -15.98 -6.06 -2.26
N ALA A 109 -16.03 -6.55 -3.49
CA ALA A 109 -16.32 -5.74 -4.67
C ALA A 109 -17.22 -6.46 -5.65
N ARG A 110 -18.05 -5.68 -6.36
CA ARG A 110 -18.95 -6.16 -7.42
C ARG A 110 -18.97 -5.17 -8.56
N ALA A 111 -18.95 -5.66 -9.78
CA ALA A 111 -19.32 -4.85 -10.92
C ALA A 111 -20.83 -4.61 -10.90
N TYR A 112 -21.26 -3.43 -11.33
CA TYR A 112 -22.67 -3.09 -11.48
C TYR A 112 -22.95 -2.42 -12.82
N ALA A 113 -24.18 -2.59 -13.30
CA ALA A 113 -24.71 -1.84 -14.44
C ALA A 113 -26.19 -1.53 -14.19
N THR A 114 -26.61 -0.32 -14.58
CA THR A 114 -27.95 0.21 -14.42
C THR A 114 -28.54 0.55 -15.78
N ASN A 115 -29.77 0.15 -16.01
CA ASN A 115 -30.63 0.63 -17.13
C ASN A 115 -31.94 1.20 -16.59
N SER A 116 -32.88 1.52 -17.46
CA SER A 116 -34.20 2.07 -17.06
C SER A 116 -35.06 1.11 -16.23
N ILE A 117 -34.75 -0.19 -16.22
CA ILE A 117 -35.50 -1.21 -15.47
C ILE A 117 -34.92 -1.38 -14.06
N GLY A 118 -33.58 -1.23 -13.88
CA GLY A 118 -32.93 -1.35 -12.58
C GLY A 118 -31.44 -1.59 -12.67
N THR A 119 -30.83 -1.86 -11.50
CA THR A 119 -29.40 -2.14 -11.35
C THR A 119 -29.18 -3.64 -11.16
N ALA A 120 -28.25 -4.18 -11.93
CA ALA A 120 -27.73 -5.54 -11.76
C ALA A 120 -26.32 -5.49 -11.18
N TYR A 121 -25.95 -6.54 -10.44
CA TYR A 121 -24.65 -6.71 -9.83
C TYR A 121 -24.06 -8.05 -10.27
N GLY A 122 -22.77 -8.06 -10.60
CA GLY A 122 -22.00 -9.29 -10.82
C GLY A 122 -21.76 -10.07 -9.52
N SER A 123 -21.15 -11.23 -9.63
CA SER A 123 -20.73 -12.02 -8.46
C SER A 123 -19.81 -11.19 -7.58
N GLU A 124 -19.94 -11.37 -6.27
CA GLU A 124 -19.02 -10.77 -5.31
C GLU A 124 -17.63 -11.40 -5.43
N ILE A 125 -16.61 -10.57 -5.38
CA ILE A 125 -15.23 -10.97 -5.21
C ILE A 125 -14.68 -10.39 -3.92
N THR A 126 -13.65 -11.02 -3.36
CA THR A 126 -12.91 -10.52 -2.21
C THR A 126 -11.44 -10.34 -2.57
N PHE A 127 -10.82 -9.32 -1.98
CA PHE A 127 -9.37 -9.14 -2.01
C PHE A 127 -8.91 -8.50 -0.70
N THR A 128 -7.67 -8.76 -0.30
CA THR A 128 -7.08 -8.15 0.89
C THR A 128 -5.91 -7.28 0.43
N THR A 129 -5.92 -6.01 0.82
CA THR A 129 -4.82 -5.08 0.56
C THR A 129 -3.55 -5.51 1.27
N GLY A 130 -2.39 -5.16 0.72
CA GLY A 130 -1.10 -5.50 1.27
C GLY A 130 -0.89 -4.96 2.67
N ASN A 131 0.00 -5.60 3.42
CA ASN A 131 0.44 -5.07 4.71
C ASN A 131 1.30 -3.82 4.45
N PRO A 132 0.98 -2.66 5.04
CA PRO A 132 1.83 -1.47 4.93
C PRO A 132 3.19 -1.66 5.61
N ILE A 133 3.32 -2.64 6.51
CA ILE A 133 4.54 -2.93 7.26
C ILE A 133 5.31 -4.02 6.53
N ALA A 134 6.14 -3.62 5.56
CA ALA A 134 7.04 -4.54 4.84
C ALA A 134 8.45 -3.91 4.70
N ILE A 135 9.48 -4.75 4.82
CA ILE A 135 10.87 -4.29 4.66
C ILE A 135 11.07 -3.70 3.25
N GLY A 136 11.68 -2.51 3.18
CA GLY A 136 11.91 -1.78 1.94
C GLY A 136 10.76 -0.84 1.54
N GLU A 137 9.66 -0.82 2.27
CA GLU A 137 8.56 0.10 2.04
C GLU A 137 8.76 1.44 2.79
N LEU A 138 8.25 2.52 2.20
CA LEU A 138 8.25 3.83 2.84
C LEU A 138 7.11 3.90 3.86
N TYR A 139 7.45 4.19 5.10
CA TYR A 139 6.50 4.30 6.20
C TYR A 139 7.04 5.25 7.28
N GLY A 140 6.18 5.98 7.98
CA GLY A 140 6.55 6.77 9.16
C GLY A 140 7.74 7.72 8.96
N GLY A 141 7.87 8.31 7.77
CA GLY A 141 8.90 9.31 7.48
C GLY A 141 10.21 8.77 6.92
N GLY A 142 10.37 7.46 6.77
CA GLY A 142 11.57 6.81 6.21
C GLY A 142 11.25 5.45 5.59
N MET A 143 12.21 4.54 5.60
CA MET A 143 12.08 3.21 5.03
C MET A 143 12.20 2.13 6.10
N ILE A 144 11.29 1.17 6.10
CA ILE A 144 11.30 0.03 7.03
C ILE A 144 12.49 -0.88 6.72
N PHE A 145 13.34 -1.15 7.71
CA PHE A 145 14.45 -2.09 7.58
C PHE A 145 14.42 -3.25 8.59
N TYR A 146 13.56 -3.15 9.60
CA TYR A 146 13.38 -4.22 10.59
C TYR A 146 11.90 -4.29 11.00
N ILE A 147 11.40 -5.49 11.17
CA ILE A 147 10.07 -5.80 11.69
C ILE A 147 10.23 -6.89 12.73
N ASP A 148 9.63 -6.72 13.90
CA ASP A 148 9.67 -7.69 14.99
C ASP A 148 8.84 -8.95 14.68
N ALA A 149 8.94 -9.96 15.53
CA ALA A 149 8.22 -11.21 15.36
C ALA A 149 6.69 -11.07 15.43
N THR A 150 6.17 -9.98 15.96
CA THR A 150 4.72 -9.71 16.01
C THR A 150 4.19 -9.14 14.69
N GLY A 151 5.06 -8.62 13.84
CA GLY A 151 4.71 -7.94 12.59
C GLY A 151 4.05 -6.57 12.79
N LYS A 152 4.06 -6.03 14.01
CA LYS A 152 3.37 -4.77 14.36
C LYS A 152 4.32 -3.64 14.70
N HIS A 153 5.54 -3.95 15.12
CA HIS A 153 6.57 -2.99 15.50
C HIS A 153 7.83 -3.21 14.68
N GLY A 154 8.62 -2.17 14.53
CA GLY A 154 9.85 -2.27 13.76
C GLY A 154 10.67 -0.99 13.79
N LEU A 155 11.65 -0.93 12.89
CA LEU A 155 12.56 0.19 12.77
C LEU A 155 12.53 0.77 11.35
N ILE A 156 12.62 2.08 11.30
CA ILE A 156 12.63 2.91 10.09
C ILE A 156 13.94 3.65 10.02
N VAL A 157 14.55 3.70 8.85
CA VAL A 157 15.76 4.48 8.59
C VAL A 157 15.41 5.73 7.79
N ALA A 158 16.02 6.86 8.11
CA ALA A 158 15.89 8.10 7.36
C ALA A 158 16.37 7.94 5.90
N ALA A 159 15.75 8.67 4.97
CA ALA A 159 16.03 8.54 3.54
C ALA A 159 17.44 9.02 3.13
N SER A 160 18.07 9.88 3.93
CA SER A 160 19.42 10.41 3.67
C SER A 160 20.24 10.49 4.95
N ASP A 161 21.56 10.59 4.82
CA ASP A 161 22.44 10.83 5.95
C ASP A 161 22.20 12.21 6.55
N GLN A 162 22.23 12.29 7.86
CA GLN A 162 22.09 13.53 8.60
C GLN A 162 23.43 14.28 8.70
N SER A 163 24.53 13.55 8.65
CA SER A 163 25.87 14.11 8.59
C SER A 163 26.85 13.12 7.95
N THR A 164 27.94 13.64 7.37
CA THR A 164 29.05 12.84 6.83
C THR A 164 30.33 13.04 7.64
N ASN A 165 30.28 13.86 8.70
CA ASN A 165 31.45 14.26 9.49
C ASN A 165 31.13 14.60 10.95
N ALA A 166 30.00 14.10 11.49
CA ALA A 166 29.72 14.30 12.91
C ALA A 166 30.64 13.44 13.77
N ILE A 167 31.12 14.05 14.87
CA ILE A 167 31.86 13.29 15.91
C ILE A 167 30.85 12.54 16.80
N TRP A 168 31.33 11.49 17.46
CA TRP A 168 30.55 10.85 18.51
C TRP A 168 30.41 11.75 19.73
N GLY A 169 31.52 12.41 20.12
CA GLY A 169 31.61 13.39 21.20
C GLY A 169 32.10 12.83 22.52
N CYS A 170 32.31 13.70 23.51
CA CYS A 170 32.73 13.37 24.87
C CYS A 170 34.08 12.61 24.93
N GLU A 171 35.06 13.03 24.17
CA GLU A 171 36.41 12.47 24.25
C GLU A 171 36.91 12.49 25.70
N GLY A 172 37.55 11.40 26.15
CA GLY A 172 38.05 11.27 27.52
C GLY A 172 37.01 10.99 28.58
N THR A 173 35.70 10.92 28.23
CA THR A 173 34.62 10.72 29.17
C THR A 173 33.91 9.40 28.90
N ASP A 174 33.71 8.59 29.94
CA ASP A 174 32.82 7.42 29.86
C ASP A 174 31.35 7.88 29.91
N ILE A 175 30.51 7.32 29.03
CA ILE A 175 29.07 7.60 28.96
C ILE A 175 28.33 6.33 29.36
N PRO A 176 27.98 6.15 30.63
CA PRO A 176 27.21 5.00 31.08
C PRO A 176 25.87 4.87 30.33
N GLY A 177 25.45 3.63 30.06
CA GLY A 177 24.20 3.34 29.33
C GLY A 177 24.34 3.28 27.81
N THR A 178 25.59 3.30 27.28
CA THR A 178 25.87 3.16 25.84
C THR A 178 26.50 1.83 25.45
N SER A 179 26.51 0.85 26.37
CA SER A 179 27.05 -0.50 26.15
C SER A 179 26.10 -1.42 25.37
N GLU A 180 24.82 -1.17 25.46
CA GLU A 180 23.79 -2.04 24.88
C GLU A 180 23.78 -1.93 23.35
N GLN A 181 24.08 -3.07 22.67
CA GLN A 181 24.25 -3.12 21.21
C GLN A 181 23.00 -3.65 20.50
N GLY A 182 22.04 -4.24 21.24
CA GLY A 182 20.86 -4.91 20.70
C GLY A 182 19.87 -3.98 19.99
N ILE A 183 18.93 -4.58 19.27
CA ILE A 183 17.79 -3.89 18.66
C ILE A 183 16.93 -3.28 19.78
N GLY A 184 16.52 -2.01 19.61
CA GLY A 184 15.65 -1.27 20.53
C GLY A 184 16.39 -0.44 21.58
N PHE A 185 17.73 -0.53 21.67
CA PHE A 185 18.52 0.26 22.62
C PHE A 185 19.08 1.56 22.06
N GLY A 186 18.92 1.82 20.77
CA GLY A 186 19.49 3.02 20.14
C GLY A 186 18.99 4.33 20.75
N LEU A 187 17.68 4.41 21.07
CA LEU A 187 17.11 5.61 21.69
C LEU A 187 17.70 5.86 23.09
N SER A 188 17.78 4.87 23.96
CA SER A 188 18.33 5.01 25.31
C SER A 188 19.82 5.37 25.26
N ASN A 189 20.60 4.75 24.38
CA ASN A 189 22.00 5.09 24.17
C ASN A 189 22.14 6.54 23.69
N THR A 190 21.32 6.95 22.72
CA THR A 190 21.33 8.33 22.19
C THR A 190 21.04 9.36 23.28
N GLN A 191 20.03 9.10 24.12
CA GLN A 191 19.71 9.96 25.27
C GLN A 191 20.86 10.04 26.27
N ALA A 192 21.53 8.91 26.57
CA ALA A 192 22.71 8.90 27.43
C ALA A 192 23.85 9.79 26.86
N ILE A 193 24.12 9.71 25.54
CA ILE A 193 25.13 10.54 24.89
C ILE A 193 24.76 12.02 24.94
N VAL A 194 23.52 12.37 24.57
CA VAL A 194 23.05 13.77 24.57
C VAL A 194 23.16 14.38 25.97
N ASN A 195 22.73 13.64 27.00
CA ASN A 195 22.79 14.10 28.39
C ASN A 195 24.23 14.20 28.91
N GLY A 196 25.10 13.29 28.52
CA GLY A 196 26.50 13.28 28.95
C GLY A 196 27.37 14.30 28.23
N CYS A 197 27.22 14.44 26.90
CA CYS A 197 28.07 15.28 26.07
C CYS A 197 27.65 16.75 26.03
N LYS A 198 26.38 17.06 26.20
CA LYS A 198 25.83 18.44 26.18
C LYS A 198 26.26 19.28 24.94
N SER A 199 26.54 18.63 23.83
CA SER A 199 26.93 19.26 22.56
C SER A 199 25.94 18.92 21.46
N ASN A 200 25.47 19.91 20.75
CA ASN A 200 24.54 19.72 19.62
C ASN A 200 25.24 19.27 18.33
N ALA A 201 26.56 19.18 18.31
CA ALA A 201 27.34 18.79 17.13
C ALA A 201 27.67 17.27 17.10
N THR A 202 27.26 16.50 18.11
CA THR A 202 27.47 15.06 18.13
C THR A 202 26.50 14.32 17.21
N ALA A 203 26.89 13.16 16.68
CA ALA A 203 26.02 12.32 15.87
C ALA A 203 24.70 12.00 16.59
N ALA A 204 24.76 11.73 17.91
CA ALA A 204 23.58 11.48 18.73
C ALA A 204 22.67 12.70 18.82
N ALA A 205 23.22 13.90 19.07
CA ALA A 205 22.42 15.14 19.16
C ALA A 205 21.81 15.52 17.82
N ILE A 206 22.52 15.32 16.70
CA ILE A 206 21.99 15.55 15.35
C ILE A 206 20.78 14.65 15.08
N CYS A 207 20.84 13.36 15.44
CA CYS A 207 19.69 12.47 15.30
C CYS A 207 18.56 12.81 16.26
N TYR A 208 18.87 13.07 17.52
CA TYR A 208 17.88 13.32 18.58
C TYR A 208 17.08 14.61 18.38
N ASN A 209 17.70 15.64 17.79
CA ASN A 209 17.06 16.90 17.48
C ASN A 209 16.44 16.95 16.07
N LEU A 210 16.49 15.83 15.34
CA LEU A 210 15.99 15.77 13.97
C LEU A 210 14.46 15.81 13.94
N VAL A 211 13.92 16.78 13.20
CA VAL A 211 12.51 16.76 12.79
C VAL A 211 12.46 16.48 11.29
N LEU A 212 11.95 15.31 10.93
CA LEU A 212 11.91 14.85 9.54
C LEU A 212 10.55 14.23 9.22
N ASN A 213 9.91 14.73 8.16
CA ASN A 213 8.61 14.25 7.67
C ASN A 213 7.50 14.24 8.74
N GLY A 214 7.56 15.19 9.71
CA GLY A 214 6.60 15.34 10.79
C GLY A 214 6.85 14.44 12.01
N PHE A 215 8.00 13.80 12.08
CA PHE A 215 8.43 12.96 13.22
C PHE A 215 9.67 13.58 13.88
N ASP A 216 9.72 13.52 15.21
CA ASP A 216 10.76 14.10 16.07
C ASP A 216 11.37 13.07 17.06
N ASP A 217 11.10 11.79 16.84
CA ASP A 217 11.54 10.66 17.66
C ASP A 217 12.70 9.88 17.06
N TRP A 218 13.53 10.55 16.25
CA TRP A 218 14.72 9.98 15.63
C TRP A 218 15.88 9.84 16.62
N TYR A 219 16.71 8.81 16.42
CA TYR A 219 17.87 8.55 17.27
C TYR A 219 19.04 7.92 16.48
N LEU A 220 20.22 7.91 17.09
CA LEU A 220 21.40 7.27 16.55
C LEU A 220 21.33 5.76 16.81
N PRO A 221 21.37 4.91 15.77
CA PRO A 221 21.19 3.47 15.92
C PRO A 221 22.30 2.78 16.70
N THR A 222 21.99 1.64 17.30
CA THR A 222 23.00 0.70 17.80
C THR A 222 23.72 -0.02 16.67
N VAL A 223 24.79 -0.74 16.99
CA VAL A 223 25.50 -1.61 16.06
C VAL A 223 24.57 -2.64 15.41
N GLU A 224 23.74 -3.33 16.20
CA GLU A 224 22.83 -4.35 15.67
C GLU A 224 21.68 -3.75 14.86
N GLU A 225 21.23 -2.53 15.18
CA GLU A 225 20.27 -1.80 14.36
C GLU A 225 20.87 -1.38 13.01
N ILE A 226 22.15 -0.93 12.98
CA ILE A 226 22.84 -0.65 11.71
C ILE A 226 23.02 -1.94 10.90
N LYS A 227 23.44 -3.02 11.54
CA LYS A 227 23.59 -4.32 10.90
C LYS A 227 22.29 -4.82 10.27
N ALA A 228 21.16 -4.61 10.95
CA ALA A 228 19.85 -4.97 10.41
C ALA A 228 19.52 -4.21 9.10
N MET A 229 20.06 -3.00 8.89
CA MET A 229 19.88 -2.27 7.62
C MET A 229 20.47 -3.01 6.41
N ASN A 230 21.35 -3.99 6.60
CA ASN A 230 21.95 -4.78 5.52
C ASN A 230 20.89 -5.49 4.66
N ILE A 231 19.72 -5.77 5.22
CA ILE A 231 18.57 -6.33 4.49
C ILE A 231 18.17 -5.45 3.29
N LEU A 232 18.36 -4.13 3.39
CA LEU A 232 17.98 -3.19 2.32
C LEU A 232 18.86 -3.35 1.08
N PHE A 233 20.10 -3.84 1.22
CA PHE A 233 20.95 -4.16 0.08
C PHE A 233 20.51 -5.44 -0.62
N THR A 234 19.96 -6.40 0.10
CA THR A 234 19.47 -7.67 -0.48
C THR A 234 18.11 -7.51 -1.14
N THR A 235 17.29 -6.55 -0.67
CA THR A 235 16.00 -6.19 -1.26
C THR A 235 16.09 -5.14 -2.36
N ASN A 236 17.30 -4.70 -2.72
CA ASN A 236 17.56 -3.59 -3.66
C ASN A 236 16.93 -2.25 -3.24
N ALA A 237 16.50 -2.11 -1.99
CA ALA A 237 15.88 -0.90 -1.47
C ALA A 237 16.90 0.17 -1.04
N ALA A 238 18.15 -0.21 -0.79
CA ALA A 238 19.21 0.70 -0.30
C ALA A 238 19.43 1.91 -1.22
N GLY A 239 19.34 1.72 -2.54
CA GLY A 239 19.48 2.81 -3.51
C GLY A 239 18.41 3.89 -3.38
N SER A 240 17.21 3.53 -2.96
CA SER A 240 16.08 4.46 -2.78
C SER A 240 16.30 5.42 -1.60
N ILE A 241 17.12 5.04 -0.63
CA ILE A 241 17.47 5.85 0.54
C ILE A 241 18.95 6.24 0.57
N LYS A 242 19.68 6.04 -0.54
CA LYS A 242 21.10 6.39 -0.68
C LYS A 242 22.01 5.77 0.41
N LEU A 243 21.65 4.59 0.92
CA LEU A 243 22.52 3.84 1.83
C LEU A 243 23.70 3.27 1.04
N GLN A 244 24.94 3.46 1.53
CA GLN A 244 26.15 3.17 0.74
C GLN A 244 26.89 1.94 1.25
N LYS A 245 27.25 1.01 0.36
CA LYS A 245 28.21 -0.04 0.64
C LYS A 245 29.63 0.53 0.72
N GLY A 246 30.44 0.00 1.64
CA GLY A 246 31.80 0.48 1.88
C GLY A 246 31.88 1.70 2.78
N ALA A 247 30.75 2.33 3.08
CA ALA A 247 30.69 3.45 4.02
C ALA A 247 30.64 2.97 5.46
N GLY A 248 31.28 3.72 6.36
CA GLY A 248 31.17 3.54 7.79
C GLY A 248 30.02 4.36 8.38
N TYR A 249 29.16 3.71 9.18
CA TYR A 249 28.06 4.37 9.87
C TYR A 249 28.31 4.40 11.37
N MET A 250 28.15 5.58 11.97
CA MET A 250 28.30 5.81 13.40
C MET A 250 27.21 5.07 14.17
N SER A 251 27.59 4.31 15.20
CA SER A 251 26.63 3.74 16.14
C SER A 251 26.54 4.55 17.44
N SER A 252 25.49 4.32 18.21
CA SER A 252 25.31 4.88 19.55
C SER A 252 26.13 4.15 20.62
N ASN A 253 26.96 3.18 20.23
CA ASN A 253 27.70 2.34 21.16
C ASN A 253 29.10 2.84 21.43
N GLN A 254 29.43 3.00 22.72
CA GLN A 254 30.77 3.12 23.19
C GLN A 254 31.44 1.73 23.16
N ASP A 255 32.72 1.69 22.79
CA ASP A 255 33.47 0.42 22.69
C ASP A 255 34.08 0.03 24.04
N TYR A 256 33.53 -0.98 24.68
CA TYR A 256 33.99 -1.54 25.94
C TYR A 256 34.89 -2.80 25.76
N ARG A 257 35.29 -3.12 24.52
CA ARG A 257 36.14 -4.28 24.26
C ARG A 257 37.51 -4.06 24.82
N LYS A 258 38.09 -5.13 25.40
CA LYS A 258 39.45 -5.10 25.87
C LYS A 258 40.42 -5.17 24.68
N VAL A 259 41.32 -4.21 24.57
CA VAL A 259 42.48 -4.25 23.66
C VAL A 259 43.72 -4.47 24.53
N ASN A 260 44.47 -5.55 24.30
CA ASN A 260 45.63 -5.93 25.10
C ASN A 260 45.34 -6.01 26.61
N GLY A 261 44.18 -6.51 26.98
CA GLY A 261 43.77 -6.66 28.38
C GLY A 261 43.26 -5.39 29.07
N THR A 262 43.33 -4.23 28.40
CA THR A 262 42.90 -2.94 28.96
C THR A 262 41.58 -2.50 28.29
N ILE A 263 40.60 -2.10 29.09
CA ILE A 263 39.38 -1.42 28.61
C ILE A 263 39.73 0.07 28.52
N ALA A 264 39.61 0.63 27.33
CA ALA A 264 39.74 2.08 27.11
C ALA A 264 38.42 2.68 26.61
N PRO A 265 37.33 2.55 27.38
CA PRO A 265 35.99 2.94 26.92
C PRO A 265 35.84 4.44 26.70
N GLN A 266 36.66 5.24 27.36
CA GLN A 266 36.53 6.69 27.39
C GLN A 266 36.74 7.33 26.00
N ASN A 267 37.51 6.68 25.11
CA ASN A 267 37.91 7.26 23.82
C ASN A 267 37.42 6.52 22.60
N ASN A 268 36.89 5.29 22.72
CA ASN A 268 36.52 4.46 21.59
C ASN A 268 35.02 4.26 21.47
N VAL A 269 34.56 4.25 20.22
CA VAL A 269 33.18 3.95 19.82
C VAL A 269 33.20 2.94 18.69
N ILE A 270 32.04 2.38 18.38
CA ILE A 270 31.91 1.38 17.33
C ILE A 270 31.28 2.00 16.09
N MET A 271 31.98 1.84 14.98
CA MET A 271 31.44 2.13 13.64
C MET A 271 31.14 0.80 12.95
N TYR A 272 30.05 0.76 12.19
CA TYR A 272 29.68 -0.37 11.35
C TYR A 272 29.92 -0.07 9.88
N VAL A 273 30.60 -0.98 9.17
CA VAL A 273 30.90 -0.82 7.75
C VAL A 273 30.26 -1.94 6.94
N PHE A 274 29.37 -1.60 6.02
CA PHE A 274 28.78 -2.54 5.08
C PHE A 274 29.80 -2.93 4.00
N LYS A 275 30.24 -4.20 3.97
CA LYS A 275 31.17 -4.69 2.96
C LYS A 275 30.60 -5.85 2.14
N SER A 276 31.06 -5.99 0.90
CA SER A 276 30.66 -7.09 0.03
C SER A 276 31.20 -8.46 0.48
N ALA A 277 32.32 -8.47 1.21
CA ALA A 277 33.02 -9.68 1.69
C ALA A 277 32.79 -9.97 3.18
N GLY A 278 31.74 -9.38 3.77
CA GLY A 278 31.44 -9.48 5.20
C GLY A 278 31.60 -8.13 5.91
N ASP A 279 30.60 -7.82 6.70
CA ASP A 279 30.51 -6.55 7.43
C ASP A 279 31.58 -6.50 8.53
N VAL A 280 32.04 -5.29 8.88
CA VAL A 280 33.11 -5.09 9.85
C VAL A 280 32.69 -4.08 10.91
N LEU A 281 32.93 -4.45 12.16
CA LEU A 281 32.93 -3.52 13.28
C LEU A 281 34.33 -2.88 13.39
N TRP A 282 34.37 -1.56 13.31
CA TRP A 282 35.61 -0.81 13.36
C TRP A 282 35.63 0.09 14.59
N PRO A 283 36.65 0.01 15.44
CA PRO A 283 36.85 0.96 16.54
C PRO A 283 37.21 2.34 15.96
N LEU A 284 36.62 3.37 16.52
CA LEU A 284 36.83 4.75 16.14
C LEU A 284 37.06 5.58 17.40
N THR A 285 37.88 6.60 17.34
CA THR A 285 37.96 7.56 18.45
C THR A 285 36.73 8.46 18.49
N LYS A 286 36.37 8.91 19.67
CA LYS A 286 35.18 9.77 19.86
C LYS A 286 35.28 11.12 19.15
N SER A 287 36.47 11.61 18.89
CA SER A 287 36.77 12.85 18.17
C SER A 287 36.88 12.71 16.67
N GLU A 288 36.94 11.45 16.16
CA GLU A 288 37.08 11.23 14.73
C GLU A 288 35.76 11.43 14.00
N SER A 289 35.83 12.20 12.91
CA SER A 289 34.66 12.53 12.11
C SER A 289 34.84 12.29 10.61
N SER A 290 36.06 11.90 10.19
CA SER A 290 36.38 11.75 8.77
C SER A 290 35.73 10.47 8.19
N LEU A 291 34.93 10.65 7.14
CA LEU A 291 34.30 9.57 6.38
C LEU A 291 33.35 8.65 7.19
N VAL A 292 32.78 9.17 8.28
CA VAL A 292 31.80 8.46 9.08
C VAL A 292 30.42 9.10 8.93
N PHE A 293 29.51 8.32 8.39
CA PHE A 293 28.15 8.77 8.13
C PHE A 293 27.27 8.63 9.39
N THR A 294 26.42 9.61 9.60
CA THR A 294 25.39 9.57 10.63
C THR A 294 24.05 9.35 9.97
N ARG A 295 23.38 8.26 10.32
CA ARG A 295 22.06 7.92 9.79
C ARG A 295 21.07 7.73 10.94
N ALA A 296 20.04 8.54 10.97
CA ALA A 296 19.02 8.45 11.99
C ALA A 296 18.05 7.29 11.72
N VAL A 297 17.58 6.67 12.79
CA VAL A 297 16.52 5.68 12.80
C VAL A 297 15.45 6.05 13.81
N ARG A 298 14.26 5.46 13.67
CA ARG A 298 13.17 5.56 14.65
C ARG A 298 12.39 4.25 14.72
N SER A 299 11.70 4.02 15.83
CA SER A 299 10.77 2.89 15.97
C SER A 299 9.33 3.25 15.59
N PHE A 300 8.53 2.25 15.28
CA PHE A 300 7.09 2.38 15.04
C PHE A 300 6.31 1.24 15.66
#